data_d420e1d80aa3fa1431ff8ccc1bfe8d91
#
_entry.id   d420e1d80aa3fa1431ff8ccc1bfe8d91
#
_cell.length_a   1.000
_cell.length_b   1.000
_cell.length_c   1.000
_cell.angle_alpha   90.00
_cell.angle_beta   90.00
_cell.angle_gamma   90.00
#
_symmetry.space_group_name_H-M   'P 1'
#
loop_
_entity.id
_entity.type
_entity.pdbx_description
1 polymer ?
#
loop_
_entity_poly.entity_id
_entity_poly.type
_entity_poly.pdbx_seq_one_letter_code
_entity_poly.pdbx_strand_id
1 'polypeptide(L)'
;MKKFYLIVLVAVLATGCVDNSKLSSKGHEGYPGRIAVPALPFNPEHYICYRTAAPVNVDGDISEAEWANAPWSRPFSDIEGDIRPAPLYDTRIRMLWDDDYLYVAAELAEPHIWATLRQRDTVIYYDNDFEVFIDPDGDTHGYYEFEMNAYNTVWDLLLTTPYRDFGHVIDAWDITGLRSAVKIYGTLNDPSDTDDKWTIELAFPFEVLKEWGNSPVDGTQWRANFSRVNWKTLISEGRYVKLTDSLTGKALPEFNWLWSPQGLINVHYPEMWGFIQFSSSDGSAGPVSFAMNPDEDIKWELRTLYYAQRAYADENGRYAGRASLLEAYGYKAADTLPEILVTMSGYEANLPTADKAGYVYINSSGRTWITRPESGK
;
A
#
# COMPACT_ATOMS: atom_id res chain seq x y z
N MET A 1 -23.39 58.51 -9.45
CA MET A 1 -23.39 57.12 -9.83
C MET A 1 -22.44 56.38 -8.88
N LYS A 2 -22.97 55.69 -7.87
CA LYS A 2 -22.17 54.91 -6.90
C LYS A 2 -22.01 53.48 -7.45
N LYS A 3 -20.77 53.06 -7.70
CA LYS A 3 -20.45 51.67 -8.08
C LYS A 3 -20.45 50.82 -6.82
N PHE A 4 -21.38 49.87 -6.73
CA PHE A 4 -21.37 48.81 -5.74
C PHE A 4 -20.38 47.75 -6.22
N TYR A 5 -19.32 47.49 -5.43
CA TYR A 5 -18.48 46.31 -5.56
C TYR A 5 -19.11 45.20 -4.75
N LEU A 6 -19.56 44.18 -5.44
CA LEU A 6 -20.02 42.92 -4.83
C LEU A 6 -18.77 42.10 -4.42
N ILE A 7 -18.50 42.09 -3.11
CA ILE A 7 -17.46 41.20 -2.55
C ILE A 7 -18.10 39.83 -2.43
N VAL A 8 -17.73 38.92 -3.32
CA VAL A 8 -18.06 37.50 -3.19
C VAL A 8 -17.09 36.91 -2.16
N LEU A 9 -17.61 36.65 -0.97
CA LEU A 9 -16.89 35.96 0.09
C LEU A 9 -16.89 34.48 -0.27
N VAL A 10 -15.83 33.99 -0.88
CA VAL A 10 -15.60 32.55 -1.05
C VAL A 10 -15.15 32.03 0.31
N ALA A 11 -16.05 31.35 1.01
CA ALA A 11 -15.70 30.58 2.20
C ALA A 11 -14.86 29.38 1.75
N VAL A 12 -13.54 29.50 1.84
CA VAL A 12 -12.63 28.38 1.74
C VAL A 12 -12.80 27.55 3.00
N LEU A 13 -13.56 26.47 2.90
CA LEU A 13 -13.52 25.40 3.89
C LEU A 13 -12.09 24.84 3.88
N ALA A 14 -11.27 25.31 4.81
CA ALA A 14 -9.99 24.70 5.11
C ALA A 14 -10.26 23.30 5.72
N THR A 15 -10.40 22.28 4.88
CA THR A 15 -10.26 20.90 5.32
C THR A 15 -8.77 20.72 5.62
N GLY A 16 -8.41 20.92 6.90
CA GLY A 16 -7.05 20.68 7.35
C GLY A 16 -6.70 19.23 7.09
N CYS A 17 -5.66 19.02 6.30
CA CYS A 17 -4.91 17.78 6.33
C CYS A 17 -4.49 17.54 7.78
N VAL A 18 -5.03 16.52 8.41
CA VAL A 18 -4.57 16.09 9.72
C VAL A 18 -3.19 15.49 9.45
N ASP A 19 -2.18 16.25 9.78
CA ASP A 19 -0.79 15.80 9.79
C ASP A 19 -0.71 14.63 10.78
N ASN A 20 -0.68 13.40 10.26
CA ASN A 20 -0.61 12.17 11.04
C ASN A 20 0.64 12.13 11.94
N SER A 21 1.69 12.94 11.66
CA SER A 21 2.83 13.11 12.55
C SER A 21 2.45 13.81 13.88
N LYS A 22 1.28 14.45 13.95
CA LYS A 22 0.76 15.14 15.15
C LYS A 22 -0.28 14.33 15.93
N LEU A 23 -0.70 13.17 15.44
CA LEU A 23 -1.54 12.23 16.19
C LEU A 23 -0.76 11.43 17.25
N SER A 24 0.53 11.66 17.40
CA SER A 24 1.28 11.30 18.59
C SER A 24 0.74 12.14 19.76
N SER A 25 -0.44 11.73 20.29
CA SER A 25 -0.80 12.08 21.64
C SER A 25 0.40 11.72 22.53
N LYS A 26 0.61 12.44 23.60
CA LYS A 26 1.64 12.14 24.59
C LYS A 26 1.29 10.79 25.20
N GLY A 27 1.71 9.69 24.52
CA GLY A 27 1.55 8.36 25.04
C GLY A 27 2.11 8.31 26.46
N HIS A 28 1.52 7.54 27.33
CA HIS A 28 2.15 7.25 28.62
C HIS A 28 3.54 6.69 28.34
N GLU A 29 4.53 7.16 29.10
CA GLU A 29 5.92 6.74 28.94
C GLU A 29 6.02 5.21 28.88
N GLY A 30 6.54 4.67 27.77
CA GLY A 30 6.67 3.24 27.54
C GLY A 30 5.54 2.58 26.72
N TYR A 31 4.51 3.32 26.27
CA TYR A 31 3.46 2.79 25.38
C TYR A 31 3.38 3.58 24.08
N PRO A 32 3.20 2.89 22.94
CA PRO A 32 2.96 3.57 21.67
C PRO A 32 1.59 4.27 21.72
N GLY A 33 1.53 5.53 21.29
CA GLY A 33 0.30 6.33 21.29
C GLY A 33 -0.81 5.78 20.39
N ARG A 34 -1.97 6.42 20.46
CA ARG A 34 -3.10 6.16 19.56
C ARG A 34 -2.67 6.31 18.10
N ILE A 35 -3.20 5.47 17.22
CA ILE A 35 -2.98 5.50 15.77
C ILE A 35 -4.29 5.74 15.04
N ALA A 36 -4.20 6.20 13.80
CA ALA A 36 -5.36 6.33 12.94
C ALA A 36 -5.96 4.95 12.62
N VAL A 37 -7.29 4.90 12.54
CA VAL A 37 -8.03 3.70 12.14
C VAL A 37 -8.53 3.94 10.72
N PRO A 38 -8.38 2.98 9.80
CA PRO A 38 -8.95 3.09 8.45
C PRO A 38 -10.43 3.43 8.48
N ALA A 39 -10.85 4.41 7.67
CA ALA A 39 -12.24 4.84 7.59
C ALA A 39 -13.09 3.95 6.65
N LEU A 40 -12.44 3.12 5.84
CA LEU A 40 -13.09 2.19 4.94
C LEU A 40 -13.35 0.83 5.62
N PRO A 41 -14.42 0.12 5.24
CA PRO A 41 -14.59 -1.27 5.65
C PRO A 41 -13.46 -2.14 5.06
N PHE A 42 -13.19 -3.26 5.70
CA PHE A 42 -12.25 -4.25 5.19
C PHE A 42 -12.81 -4.92 3.94
N ASN A 43 -12.38 -4.48 2.79
CA ASN A 43 -12.71 -5.02 1.49
C ASN A 43 -11.56 -4.75 0.51
N PRO A 44 -10.37 -5.33 0.75
CA PRO A 44 -9.20 -5.10 -0.10
C PRO A 44 -9.44 -5.58 -1.53
N GLU A 45 -8.82 -4.92 -2.48
CA GLU A 45 -8.79 -5.36 -3.88
C GLU A 45 -8.09 -6.73 -3.99
N HIS A 46 -8.35 -7.44 -5.07
CA HIS A 46 -7.68 -8.70 -5.33
C HIS A 46 -7.35 -8.87 -6.81
N TYR A 47 -6.31 -9.66 -7.08
CA TYR A 47 -5.84 -9.93 -8.42
C TYR A 47 -5.43 -11.38 -8.58
N ILE A 48 -5.83 -12.02 -9.69
CA ILE A 48 -5.35 -13.35 -10.07
C ILE A 48 -4.11 -13.16 -10.95
N CYS A 49 -2.96 -13.49 -10.40
CA CYS A 49 -1.69 -13.44 -11.11
C CYS A 49 -1.48 -14.77 -11.85
N TYR A 50 -1.65 -14.75 -13.15
CA TYR A 50 -1.52 -15.92 -14.00
C TYR A 50 -0.05 -16.24 -14.29
N ARG A 51 0.24 -17.53 -14.54
CA ARG A 51 1.55 -17.95 -14.95
C ARG A 51 1.79 -17.60 -16.42
N THR A 52 2.94 -16.98 -16.72
CA THR A 52 3.33 -16.75 -18.12
C THR A 52 3.93 -18.00 -18.73
N ALA A 53 3.71 -18.20 -20.03
CA ALA A 53 4.29 -19.30 -20.79
C ALA A 53 5.75 -19.06 -21.19
N ALA A 54 6.20 -17.82 -21.22
CA ALA A 54 7.55 -17.40 -21.54
C ALA A 54 7.96 -16.21 -20.67
N PRO A 55 9.25 -16.00 -20.40
CA PRO A 55 9.72 -14.84 -19.67
C PRO A 55 9.32 -13.54 -20.39
N VAL A 56 8.87 -12.54 -19.62
CA VAL A 56 8.56 -11.20 -20.15
C VAL A 56 9.87 -10.48 -20.51
N ASN A 57 9.88 -9.84 -21.67
CA ASN A 57 10.95 -8.93 -22.05
C ASN A 57 10.73 -7.57 -21.42
N VAL A 58 11.51 -7.22 -20.41
CA VAL A 58 11.35 -5.97 -19.66
C VAL A 58 12.00 -4.83 -20.42
N ASP A 59 11.23 -4.14 -21.29
CA ASP A 59 11.69 -2.99 -22.08
C ASP A 59 10.75 -1.76 -22.02
N GLY A 60 9.67 -1.88 -21.22
CA GLY A 60 8.67 -0.85 -21.01
C GLY A 60 7.52 -0.88 -22.01
N ASP A 61 7.59 -1.72 -23.04
CA ASP A 61 6.47 -1.92 -23.98
C ASP A 61 5.54 -3.01 -23.46
N ILE A 62 4.41 -2.62 -22.96
CA ILE A 62 3.42 -3.53 -22.38
C ILE A 62 2.45 -4.11 -23.41
N SER A 63 2.77 -4.06 -24.70
CA SER A 63 1.92 -4.56 -25.79
C SER A 63 2.25 -5.98 -26.23
N GLU A 64 3.28 -6.62 -25.66
CA GLU A 64 3.72 -7.96 -26.02
C GLU A 64 2.67 -9.03 -25.75
N ALA A 65 2.84 -10.14 -26.46
CA ALA A 65 1.91 -11.27 -26.43
C ALA A 65 1.82 -11.93 -25.05
N GLU A 66 2.87 -11.90 -24.27
CA GLU A 66 2.94 -12.43 -22.90
C GLU A 66 1.90 -11.80 -21.99
N TRP A 67 1.63 -10.51 -22.18
CA TRP A 67 0.62 -9.77 -21.41
C TRP A 67 -0.83 -10.02 -21.86
N ALA A 68 -1.07 -10.74 -22.95
CA ALA A 68 -2.41 -10.86 -23.54
C ALA A 68 -3.45 -11.49 -22.60
N ASN A 69 -3.02 -12.42 -21.75
CA ASN A 69 -3.88 -13.11 -20.80
C ASN A 69 -3.87 -12.48 -19.39
N ALA A 70 -3.04 -11.47 -19.14
CA ALA A 70 -3.02 -10.74 -17.87
C ALA A 70 -4.15 -9.72 -17.83
N PRO A 71 -5.19 -9.88 -16.98
CA PRO A 71 -6.26 -8.91 -16.90
C PRO A 71 -5.75 -7.59 -16.33
N TRP A 72 -6.31 -6.47 -16.78
CA TRP A 72 -6.07 -5.19 -16.11
C TRP A 72 -6.75 -5.16 -14.75
N SER A 73 -6.10 -4.51 -13.78
CA SER A 73 -6.74 -4.13 -12.53
C SER A 73 -7.86 -3.11 -12.78
N ARG A 74 -8.69 -2.87 -11.78
CA ARG A 74 -9.50 -1.65 -11.75
C ARG A 74 -8.56 -0.43 -11.78
N PRO A 75 -9.01 0.72 -12.32
CA PRO A 75 -8.29 1.98 -12.16
C PRO A 75 -8.04 2.27 -10.67
N PHE A 76 -6.91 2.89 -10.37
CA PHE A 76 -6.59 3.33 -9.01
C PHE A 76 -7.62 4.34 -8.51
N SER A 77 -7.78 4.38 -7.20
CA SER A 77 -8.59 5.37 -6.48
C SER A 77 -7.71 6.22 -5.57
N ASP A 78 -8.27 7.30 -5.00
CA ASP A 78 -7.57 8.04 -3.95
C ASP A 78 -7.24 7.11 -2.76
N ILE A 79 -6.13 7.38 -2.07
CA ILE A 79 -5.69 6.58 -0.92
C ILE A 79 -6.76 6.49 0.18
N GLU A 80 -7.58 7.51 0.33
CA GLU A 80 -8.70 7.52 1.28
C GLU A 80 -9.99 6.89 0.68
N GLY A 81 -9.95 6.44 -0.58
CA GLY A 81 -11.10 5.84 -1.27
C GLY A 81 -12.15 6.87 -1.68
N ASP A 82 -13.40 6.43 -1.80
CA ASP A 82 -14.54 7.20 -2.33
C ASP A 82 -14.93 8.42 -1.48
N ILE A 83 -14.31 8.62 -0.32
CA ILE A 83 -14.48 9.85 0.46
C ILE A 83 -13.70 11.04 -0.14
N ARG A 84 -12.87 10.79 -1.14
CA ARG A 84 -12.15 11.78 -1.93
C ARG A 84 -12.59 11.73 -3.41
N PRO A 85 -12.35 12.81 -4.17
CA PRO A 85 -12.56 12.78 -5.62
C PRO A 85 -11.74 11.69 -6.29
N ALA A 86 -12.27 11.15 -7.39
CA ALA A 86 -11.53 10.21 -8.24
C ALA A 86 -10.20 10.85 -8.72
N PRO A 87 -9.17 10.01 -9.01
CA PRO A 87 -7.93 10.45 -9.62
C PRO A 87 -8.14 11.30 -10.87
N LEU A 88 -7.26 12.27 -11.08
CA LEU A 88 -7.29 13.13 -12.28
C LEU A 88 -6.88 12.35 -13.54
N TYR A 89 -6.05 11.34 -13.38
CA TYR A 89 -5.50 10.53 -14.46
C TYR A 89 -5.58 9.05 -14.12
N ASP A 90 -5.96 8.24 -15.11
CA ASP A 90 -6.08 6.80 -14.93
C ASP A 90 -4.71 6.16 -14.69
N THR A 91 -4.67 5.23 -13.76
CA THR A 91 -3.55 4.32 -13.52
C THR A 91 -4.11 2.93 -13.32
N ARG A 92 -3.50 1.94 -13.95
CA ARG A 92 -3.87 0.53 -13.81
C ARG A 92 -2.65 -0.37 -13.96
N ILE A 93 -2.74 -1.55 -13.39
CA ILE A 93 -1.68 -2.55 -13.42
C ILE A 93 -2.18 -3.88 -13.96
N ARG A 94 -1.25 -4.71 -14.35
CA ARG A 94 -1.44 -6.14 -14.59
C ARG A 94 -0.20 -6.91 -14.19
N MET A 95 -0.37 -8.19 -13.84
CA MET A 95 0.70 -9.01 -13.30
C MET A 95 0.71 -10.39 -13.95
N LEU A 96 1.91 -10.95 -14.05
CA LEU A 96 2.20 -12.32 -14.42
C LEU A 96 3.30 -12.87 -13.51
N TRP A 97 3.51 -14.16 -13.52
CA TRP A 97 4.62 -14.80 -12.82
C TRP A 97 5.15 -16.02 -13.56
N ASP A 98 6.39 -16.38 -13.26
CA ASP A 98 7.00 -17.64 -13.66
C ASP A 98 7.74 -18.28 -12.46
N ASP A 99 8.70 -19.15 -12.67
CA ASP A 99 9.44 -19.79 -11.58
C ASP A 99 10.42 -18.83 -10.88
N ASP A 100 10.83 -17.76 -11.55
CA ASP A 100 11.90 -16.89 -11.11
C ASP A 100 11.40 -15.50 -10.69
N TYR A 101 10.32 -15.00 -11.31
CA TYR A 101 9.92 -13.59 -11.20
C TYR A 101 8.41 -13.38 -11.01
N LEU A 102 8.08 -12.38 -10.23
CA LEU A 102 6.81 -11.64 -10.33
C LEU A 102 7.00 -10.50 -11.33
N TYR A 103 6.21 -10.50 -12.41
CA TYR A 103 6.19 -9.42 -13.40
C TYR A 103 5.04 -8.47 -13.12
N VAL A 104 5.31 -7.18 -13.16
CA VAL A 104 4.31 -6.12 -13.02
C VAL A 104 4.42 -5.19 -14.22
N ALA A 105 3.30 -4.95 -14.90
CA ALA A 105 3.17 -3.87 -15.87
C ALA A 105 2.22 -2.82 -15.36
N ALA A 106 2.57 -1.54 -15.55
CA ALA A 106 1.71 -0.42 -15.20
C ALA A 106 1.52 0.52 -16.39
N GLU A 107 0.32 1.11 -16.50
CA GLU A 107 0.00 2.16 -17.44
C GLU A 107 -0.50 3.38 -16.66
N LEU A 108 0.16 4.52 -16.84
CA LEU A 108 -0.12 5.77 -16.16
C LEU A 108 -0.44 6.84 -17.21
N ALA A 109 -1.72 7.21 -17.35
CA ALA A 109 -2.10 8.38 -18.16
C ALA A 109 -1.49 9.64 -17.54
N GLU A 110 -0.80 10.46 -18.30
CA GLU A 110 -0.10 11.63 -17.80
C GLU A 110 0.11 12.65 -18.93
N PRO A 111 -0.62 13.77 -18.93
CA PRO A 111 -0.48 14.79 -19.95
C PRO A 111 0.79 15.63 -19.83
N HIS A 112 1.52 15.49 -18.73
CA HIS A 112 2.72 16.27 -18.42
C HIS A 112 3.74 15.39 -17.71
N ILE A 113 4.45 14.56 -18.47
CA ILE A 113 5.43 13.61 -17.94
C ILE A 113 6.70 14.37 -17.55
N TRP A 114 7.03 14.35 -16.28
CA TRP A 114 8.23 14.99 -15.77
C TRP A 114 8.92 14.16 -14.68
N ALA A 115 10.23 14.31 -14.57
CA ALA A 115 11.04 13.77 -13.50
C ALA A 115 12.31 14.62 -13.34
N THR A 116 12.87 14.65 -12.14
CA THR A 116 14.09 15.40 -11.82
C THR A 116 15.16 14.55 -11.17
N LEU A 117 14.78 13.52 -10.43
CA LEU A 117 15.66 12.69 -9.64
C LEU A 117 16.31 11.61 -10.52
N ARG A 118 17.66 11.53 -10.46
CA ARG A 118 18.47 10.62 -11.30
C ARG A 118 19.42 9.74 -10.48
N GLN A 119 19.48 9.95 -9.17
CA GLN A 119 20.33 9.18 -8.31
C GLN A 119 19.51 8.08 -7.65
N ARG A 120 19.94 6.80 -7.82
CA ARG A 120 19.39 5.67 -7.10
C ARG A 120 19.42 5.92 -5.58
N ASP A 121 18.48 5.36 -4.87
CA ASP A 121 18.36 5.43 -3.41
C ASP A 121 18.24 6.88 -2.89
N THR A 122 17.52 7.69 -3.64
CA THR A 122 16.99 8.97 -3.18
C THR A 122 15.49 8.88 -3.04
N VAL A 123 14.89 9.76 -2.28
CA VAL A 123 13.44 9.80 -2.01
C VAL A 123 12.69 10.12 -3.29
N ILE A 124 12.24 9.08 -4.00
CA ILE A 124 11.70 9.18 -5.37
C ILE A 124 10.34 9.85 -5.40
N TYR A 125 9.49 9.67 -4.38
CA TYR A 125 8.17 10.31 -4.32
C TYR A 125 8.22 11.86 -4.30
N TYR A 126 9.41 12.47 -4.28
CA TYR A 126 9.53 13.90 -4.60
C TYR A 126 9.37 14.22 -6.09
N ASP A 127 9.38 13.23 -6.97
CA ASP A 127 8.87 13.35 -8.34
C ASP A 127 7.46 12.75 -8.44
N ASN A 128 6.82 12.79 -9.62
CA ASN A 128 5.75 11.85 -9.93
C ASN A 128 6.37 10.47 -10.05
N ASP A 129 5.77 9.48 -9.41
CA ASP A 129 6.33 8.14 -9.36
C ASP A 129 5.27 7.03 -9.40
N PHE A 130 5.78 5.81 -9.40
CA PHE A 130 5.03 4.58 -9.22
C PHE A 130 5.70 3.75 -8.16
N GLU A 131 4.90 3.25 -7.21
CA GLU A 131 5.38 2.52 -6.06
C GLU A 131 4.77 1.12 -6.00
N VAL A 132 5.53 0.17 -5.47
CA VAL A 132 5.11 -1.22 -5.24
C VAL A 132 5.43 -1.62 -3.81
N PHE A 133 4.43 -2.14 -3.12
CA PHE A 133 4.53 -2.64 -1.75
C PHE A 133 4.17 -4.12 -1.74
N ILE A 134 5.01 -4.97 -1.13
CA ILE A 134 4.82 -6.44 -1.11
C ILE A 134 5.09 -6.97 0.29
N ASP A 135 4.11 -7.69 0.84
CA ASP A 135 4.18 -8.44 2.09
C ASP A 135 3.83 -9.91 1.79
N PRO A 136 4.85 -10.77 1.60
CA PRO A 136 4.63 -12.12 1.05
C PRO A 136 3.95 -13.09 2.03
N ASP A 137 4.08 -12.92 3.35
CA ASP A 137 3.45 -13.78 4.35
C ASP A 137 2.19 -13.16 4.98
N GLY A 138 1.91 -11.88 4.66
CA GLY A 138 0.70 -11.18 5.07
C GLY A 138 0.59 -10.99 6.58
N ASP A 139 1.72 -10.90 7.28
CA ASP A 139 1.77 -10.71 8.72
C ASP A 139 1.91 -9.23 9.14
N THR A 140 2.07 -8.34 8.15
CA THR A 140 2.26 -6.88 8.24
C THR A 140 3.66 -6.42 8.65
N HIS A 141 4.60 -7.33 8.75
CA HIS A 141 6.00 -7.06 9.11
C HIS A 141 6.93 -7.59 8.01
N GLY A 142 8.15 -7.06 7.95
CA GLY A 142 9.12 -7.53 6.96
C GLY A 142 8.67 -7.37 5.52
N TYR A 143 8.12 -6.24 5.15
CA TYR A 143 7.61 -5.99 3.81
C TYR A 143 8.57 -5.12 2.99
N TYR A 144 8.40 -5.20 1.68
CA TYR A 144 9.23 -4.53 0.69
C TYR A 144 8.50 -3.32 0.12
N GLU A 145 9.26 -2.26 -0.13
CA GLU A 145 8.83 -1.05 -0.81
C GLU A 145 9.77 -0.76 -1.98
N PHE A 146 9.20 -0.37 -3.09
CA PHE A 146 9.91 -0.01 -4.30
C PHE A 146 9.26 1.21 -4.92
N GLU A 147 10.05 2.23 -5.23
CA GLU A 147 9.61 3.45 -5.90
C GLU A 147 10.40 3.67 -7.19
N MET A 148 9.76 4.21 -8.22
CA MET A 148 10.44 4.60 -9.46
C MET A 148 9.76 5.78 -10.14
N ASN A 149 10.56 6.66 -10.74
CA ASN A 149 10.08 7.78 -11.55
C ASN A 149 10.18 7.51 -13.06
N ALA A 150 9.75 8.47 -13.89
CA ALA A 150 9.77 8.36 -15.33
C ALA A 150 11.18 8.32 -15.96
N TYR A 151 12.26 8.57 -15.20
CA TYR A 151 13.63 8.30 -15.63
C TYR A 151 14.06 6.85 -15.40
N ASN A 152 13.21 6.00 -14.84
CA ASN A 152 13.62 4.69 -14.32
C ASN A 152 14.67 4.80 -13.21
N THR A 153 14.61 5.88 -12.43
CA THR A 153 15.40 6.00 -11.20
C THR A 153 14.65 5.32 -10.09
N VAL A 154 15.32 4.46 -9.33
CA VAL A 154 14.74 3.50 -8.41
C VAL A 154 15.19 3.79 -6.97
N TRP A 155 14.31 3.55 -6.04
CA TRP A 155 14.57 3.44 -4.61
C TRP A 155 13.86 2.19 -4.08
N ASP A 156 14.58 1.32 -3.39
CA ASP A 156 14.05 0.08 -2.83
C ASP A 156 14.43 -0.05 -1.35
N LEU A 157 13.48 -0.51 -0.56
CA LEU A 157 13.54 -0.52 0.90
C LEU A 157 13.02 -1.84 1.45
N LEU A 158 13.58 -2.25 2.59
CA LEU A 158 12.98 -3.29 3.42
C LEU A 158 12.53 -2.66 4.74
N LEU A 159 11.25 -2.80 5.06
CA LEU A 159 10.67 -2.33 6.32
C LEU A 159 10.44 -3.51 7.26
N THR A 160 11.08 -3.45 8.43
CA THR A 160 10.95 -4.52 9.44
C THR A 160 9.57 -4.54 10.08
N THR A 161 8.95 -3.36 10.26
CA THR A 161 7.60 -3.15 10.78
C THR A 161 7.04 -1.86 10.20
N PRO A 162 5.72 -1.63 10.20
CA PRO A 162 5.14 -0.34 9.82
C PRO A 162 5.70 0.82 10.66
N TYR A 163 5.83 2.01 10.07
CA TYR A 163 6.34 3.19 10.78
C TYR A 163 5.57 3.51 12.07
N ARG A 164 4.25 3.24 12.11
CA ARG A 164 3.42 3.42 13.31
C ARG A 164 3.81 2.52 14.48
N ASP A 165 4.56 1.44 14.22
CA ASP A 165 5.03 0.44 15.18
C ASP A 165 6.56 0.53 15.37
N PHE A 166 7.13 1.75 15.18
CA PHE A 166 8.55 2.06 15.28
C PHE A 166 9.43 1.29 14.29
N GLY A 167 8.89 1.05 13.10
CA GLY A 167 9.58 0.36 12.02
C GLY A 167 10.91 0.98 11.66
N HIS A 168 11.89 0.11 11.45
CA HIS A 168 13.17 0.48 10.88
C HIS A 168 13.15 0.18 9.39
N VAL A 169 13.58 1.17 8.62
CA VAL A 169 13.85 1.02 7.20
C VAL A 169 15.29 0.54 7.04
N ILE A 170 15.47 -0.50 6.27
CA ILE A 170 16.79 -0.95 5.81
C ILE A 170 16.97 -0.39 4.40
N ASP A 171 17.48 0.82 4.34
CA ASP A 171 17.72 1.60 3.12
C ASP A 171 18.90 1.04 2.29
N ALA A 172 19.79 0.27 2.91
CA ALA A 172 20.88 -0.40 2.23
C ALA A 172 20.49 -1.77 1.64
N TRP A 173 19.21 -2.14 1.68
CA TRP A 173 18.73 -3.34 1.05
C TRP A 173 18.43 -3.06 -0.42
N ASP A 174 18.88 -3.96 -1.31
CA ASP A 174 18.67 -3.86 -2.74
C ASP A 174 17.89 -5.07 -3.26
N ILE A 175 16.95 -4.85 -4.17
CA ILE A 175 16.32 -5.93 -4.94
C ILE A 175 17.30 -6.44 -5.99
N THR A 176 18.25 -7.28 -5.54
CA THR A 176 19.27 -7.84 -6.42
C THR A 176 18.64 -8.63 -7.55
N GLY A 177 18.95 -8.25 -8.81
CA GLY A 177 18.40 -8.90 -10.00
C GLY A 177 17.06 -8.33 -10.47
N LEU A 178 16.56 -7.24 -9.85
CA LEU A 178 15.44 -6.47 -10.39
C LEU A 178 15.73 -6.06 -11.84
N ARG A 179 14.72 -6.23 -12.69
CA ARG A 179 14.69 -5.62 -14.03
C ARG A 179 13.56 -4.61 -14.07
N SER A 180 13.85 -3.42 -14.58
CA SER A 180 12.88 -2.34 -14.69
C SER A 180 13.05 -1.58 -16.00
N ALA A 181 11.97 -1.16 -16.61
CA ALA A 181 11.97 -0.36 -17.82
C ALA A 181 10.79 0.60 -17.83
N VAL A 182 10.99 1.76 -18.46
CA VAL A 182 9.97 2.79 -18.68
C VAL A 182 9.90 3.10 -20.16
N LYS A 183 8.69 3.24 -20.71
CA LYS A 183 8.45 3.76 -22.03
C LYS A 183 7.56 5.00 -21.95
N ILE A 184 8.01 6.08 -22.60
CA ILE A 184 7.32 7.36 -22.64
C ILE A 184 6.54 7.46 -23.95
N TYR A 185 5.26 7.82 -23.88
CA TYR A 185 4.40 8.14 -25.03
C TYR A 185 4.15 9.64 -25.04
N GLY A 186 5.16 10.39 -25.44
CA GLY A 186 5.27 11.84 -25.39
C GLY A 186 6.72 12.29 -25.27
N THR A 187 6.96 13.39 -24.58
CA THR A 187 8.29 14.00 -24.43
C THR A 187 8.57 14.33 -22.95
N LEU A 188 9.44 13.56 -22.32
CA LEU A 188 9.79 13.77 -20.92
C LEU A 188 10.39 15.16 -20.66
N ASN A 189 9.80 15.90 -19.70
CA ASN A 189 10.21 17.26 -19.30
C ASN A 189 10.06 18.35 -20.38
N ASP A 190 9.22 18.16 -21.36
CA ASP A 190 8.91 19.21 -22.33
C ASP A 190 7.48 19.75 -22.13
N PRO A 191 7.31 20.92 -21.51
CA PRO A 191 5.99 21.50 -21.29
C PRO A 191 5.39 22.18 -22.54
N SER A 192 6.04 22.09 -23.71
CA SER A 192 5.53 22.67 -24.95
C SER A 192 4.56 21.77 -25.71
N ASP A 193 4.51 20.49 -25.37
CA ASP A 193 3.56 19.53 -25.91
C ASP A 193 2.61 18.97 -24.83
N THR A 194 1.82 17.97 -25.19
CA THR A 194 0.95 17.23 -24.27
C THR A 194 1.21 15.75 -24.50
N ASP A 195 1.59 15.08 -23.44
CA ASP A 195 1.88 13.66 -23.45
C ASP A 195 0.59 12.83 -23.39
N ASP A 196 0.70 11.54 -23.67
CA ASP A 196 -0.39 10.59 -23.52
C ASP A 196 -0.28 9.81 -22.21
N LYS A 197 0.84 9.11 -22.06
CA LYS A 197 1.08 8.22 -20.90
C LYS A 197 2.55 7.83 -20.81
N TRP A 198 2.88 7.18 -19.72
CA TRP A 198 4.08 6.36 -19.60
C TRP A 198 3.72 4.97 -19.10
N THR A 199 4.52 4.00 -19.47
CA THR A 199 4.34 2.60 -19.10
C THR A 199 5.58 2.07 -18.42
N ILE A 200 5.37 1.09 -17.59
CA ILE A 200 6.39 0.47 -16.74
C ILE A 200 6.31 -1.04 -16.91
N GLU A 201 7.46 -1.67 -16.97
CA GLU A 201 7.62 -3.11 -16.75
C GLU A 201 8.65 -3.37 -15.68
N LEU A 202 8.31 -4.26 -14.75
CA LEU A 202 9.13 -4.69 -13.63
C LEU A 202 9.19 -6.22 -13.60
N ALA A 203 10.35 -6.77 -13.25
CA ALA A 203 10.50 -8.17 -12.89
C ALA A 203 11.19 -8.28 -11.54
N PHE A 204 10.41 -8.64 -10.51
CA PHE A 204 10.88 -8.83 -9.14
C PHE A 204 11.32 -10.28 -8.96
N PRO A 205 12.62 -10.58 -8.69
CA PRO A 205 13.07 -11.94 -8.50
C PRO A 205 12.56 -12.52 -7.17
N PHE A 206 11.94 -13.69 -7.22
CA PHE A 206 11.47 -14.37 -6.00
C PHE A 206 12.60 -14.72 -5.04
N GLU A 207 13.82 -14.92 -5.56
CA GLU A 207 15.00 -15.23 -4.74
C GLU A 207 15.25 -14.17 -3.65
N VAL A 208 14.99 -12.90 -3.96
CA VAL A 208 15.17 -11.76 -3.03
C VAL A 208 13.94 -11.59 -2.14
N LEU A 209 12.74 -11.76 -2.69
CA LEU A 209 11.49 -11.55 -1.95
C LEU A 209 11.20 -12.65 -0.91
N LYS A 210 11.88 -13.77 -0.96
CA LYS A 210 11.68 -14.88 0.00
C LYS A 210 12.40 -14.72 1.33
N GLU A 211 13.14 -13.64 1.57
CA GLU A 211 13.71 -13.37 2.89
C GLU A 211 12.64 -13.33 4.01
N TRP A 212 11.44 -12.82 3.68
CA TRP A 212 10.30 -12.75 4.58
C TRP A 212 9.09 -13.57 4.10
N GLY A 213 9.28 -14.47 3.17
CA GLY A 213 8.23 -15.33 2.65
C GLY A 213 8.79 -16.53 1.92
N ASN A 214 7.94 -17.22 1.20
CA ASN A 214 8.32 -18.34 0.34
C ASN A 214 7.99 -18.00 -1.11
N SER A 215 8.71 -18.61 -2.05
CA SER A 215 8.31 -18.57 -3.46
C SER A 215 6.87 -19.04 -3.59
N PRO A 216 6.04 -18.35 -4.38
CA PRO A 216 4.64 -18.72 -4.51
C PRO A 216 4.47 -20.06 -5.24
N VAL A 217 3.38 -20.73 -4.91
CA VAL A 217 2.85 -21.88 -5.63
C VAL A 217 1.39 -21.60 -5.98
N ASP A 218 0.77 -22.48 -6.75
CA ASP A 218 -0.65 -22.35 -7.09
C ASP A 218 -1.53 -22.13 -5.86
N GLY A 219 -2.35 -21.09 -5.88
CA GLY A 219 -3.23 -20.69 -4.77
C GLY A 219 -2.55 -19.87 -3.65
N THR A 220 -1.24 -19.66 -3.67
CA THR A 220 -0.55 -18.77 -2.71
C THR A 220 -1.13 -17.36 -2.82
N GLN A 221 -1.32 -16.71 -1.68
CA GLN A 221 -1.77 -15.32 -1.61
C GLN A 221 -0.73 -14.47 -0.89
N TRP A 222 -0.36 -13.35 -1.51
CA TRP A 222 0.47 -12.30 -0.93
C TRP A 222 -0.35 -11.04 -0.71
N ARG A 223 0.01 -10.24 0.27
CA ARG A 223 -0.46 -8.86 0.38
C ARG A 223 0.41 -7.96 -0.49
N ALA A 224 -0.21 -7.09 -1.26
CA ALA A 224 0.50 -6.09 -2.03
C ALA A 224 -0.35 -4.84 -2.23
N ASN A 225 0.31 -3.72 -2.49
CA ASN A 225 -0.34 -2.53 -3.00
C ASN A 225 0.54 -1.85 -4.05
N PHE A 226 -0.11 -1.03 -4.84
CA PHE A 226 0.54 -0.23 -5.87
C PHE A 226 0.04 1.19 -5.69
N SER A 227 0.97 2.15 -5.77
CA SER A 227 0.68 3.56 -5.58
C SER A 227 1.21 4.38 -6.75
N ARG A 228 0.60 5.51 -6.99
CA ARG A 228 1.09 6.58 -7.82
C ARG A 228 1.08 7.86 -7.01
N VAL A 229 2.23 8.46 -6.84
CA VAL A 229 2.35 9.84 -6.37
C VAL A 229 2.24 10.79 -7.55
N ASN A 230 1.38 11.79 -7.43
CA ASN A 230 1.19 12.79 -8.47
C ASN A 230 1.17 14.20 -7.89
N TRP A 231 2.17 15.01 -8.26
CA TRP A 231 2.30 16.38 -7.78
C TRP A 231 1.47 17.35 -8.63
N LYS A 232 0.89 18.33 -7.95
CA LYS A 232 0.27 19.48 -8.61
C LYS A 232 1.36 20.40 -9.14
N THR A 233 1.40 20.57 -10.47
CA THR A 233 2.42 21.38 -11.13
C THR A 233 1.80 22.53 -11.93
N LEU A 234 2.63 23.52 -12.24
CA LEU A 234 2.38 24.54 -13.24
C LEU A 234 3.61 24.66 -14.17
N ILE A 235 3.42 25.30 -15.31
CA ILE A 235 4.52 25.60 -16.23
C ILE A 235 5.02 27.01 -15.90
N SER A 236 6.31 27.13 -15.55
CA SER A 236 6.99 28.39 -15.32
C SER A 236 8.34 28.39 -16.02
N GLU A 237 8.61 29.41 -16.82
CA GLU A 237 9.87 29.56 -17.59
C GLU A 237 10.24 28.30 -18.40
N GLY A 238 9.23 27.66 -19.01
CA GLY A 238 9.41 26.45 -19.81
C GLY A 238 9.78 25.19 -19.02
N ARG A 239 9.41 25.13 -17.73
CA ARG A 239 9.66 23.98 -16.84
C ARG A 239 8.43 23.66 -16.00
N TYR A 240 8.29 22.41 -15.63
CA TYR A 240 7.33 22.00 -14.61
C TYR A 240 7.82 22.41 -13.21
N VAL A 241 6.97 23.09 -12.45
CA VAL A 241 7.24 23.54 -11.09
C VAL A 241 6.08 23.13 -10.20
N LYS A 242 6.36 22.54 -9.04
CA LYS A 242 5.32 22.19 -8.08
C LYS A 242 4.55 23.42 -7.61
N LEU A 243 3.23 23.31 -7.54
CA LEU A 243 2.39 24.34 -6.94
C LEU A 243 2.74 24.47 -5.45
N THR A 244 2.85 25.71 -5.00
CA THR A 244 3.15 26.03 -3.60
C THR A 244 1.98 26.74 -2.93
N ASP A 245 1.84 26.52 -1.65
CA ASP A 245 0.95 27.29 -0.80
C ASP A 245 1.47 28.74 -0.69
N SER A 246 0.62 29.71 -0.97
CA SER A 246 1.01 31.12 -1.04
C SER A 246 1.40 31.73 0.31
N LEU A 247 1.02 31.12 1.42
CA LEU A 247 1.30 31.61 2.78
C LEU A 247 2.59 30.99 3.32
N THR A 248 2.82 29.71 3.06
CA THR A 248 3.93 28.94 3.64
C THR A 248 5.10 28.79 2.68
N GLY A 249 4.90 28.96 1.37
CA GLY A 249 5.88 28.70 0.31
C GLY A 249 6.21 27.21 0.12
N LYS A 250 5.59 26.30 0.87
CA LYS A 250 5.79 24.86 0.73
C LYS A 250 4.99 24.33 -0.45
N ALA A 251 5.48 23.26 -1.08
CA ALA A 251 4.70 22.54 -2.09
C ALA A 251 3.33 22.14 -1.53
N LEU A 252 2.28 22.24 -2.36
CA LEU A 252 0.98 21.68 -2.00
C LEU A 252 1.13 20.16 -1.88
N PRO A 253 0.35 19.50 -1.02
CA PRO A 253 0.37 18.05 -0.92
C PRO A 253 0.15 17.39 -2.28
N GLU A 254 0.89 16.33 -2.52
CA GLU A 254 0.73 15.42 -3.62
C GLU A 254 -0.62 14.70 -3.55
N PHE A 255 -1.00 14.09 -4.66
CA PHE A 255 -2.04 13.07 -4.70
C PHE A 255 -1.38 11.71 -4.51
N ASN A 256 -2.03 10.85 -3.75
CA ASN A 256 -1.66 9.46 -3.57
C ASN A 256 -2.82 8.59 -4.09
N TRP A 257 -2.62 7.93 -5.22
CA TRP A 257 -3.64 7.08 -5.84
C TRP A 257 -3.20 5.62 -5.78
N LEU A 258 -4.04 4.78 -5.21
CA LEU A 258 -3.71 3.40 -4.89
C LEU A 258 -4.63 2.41 -5.60
N TRP A 259 -4.08 1.23 -5.87
CA TRP A 259 -4.86 0.09 -6.33
C TRP A 259 -5.87 -0.37 -5.26
N SER A 260 -5.42 -0.58 -4.02
CA SER A 260 -6.27 -0.90 -2.88
C SER A 260 -6.27 0.27 -1.88
N PRO A 261 -7.38 1.06 -1.78
CA PRO A 261 -7.42 2.24 -0.92
C PRO A 261 -7.33 1.87 0.55
N GLN A 262 -6.72 2.76 1.33
CA GLN A 262 -6.43 2.54 2.75
C GLN A 262 -7.49 3.12 3.69
N GLY A 263 -8.29 4.10 3.23
CA GLY A 263 -9.22 4.83 4.09
C GLY A 263 -8.56 5.83 5.05
N LEU A 264 -7.28 6.16 4.79
CA LEU A 264 -6.50 7.18 5.51
C LEU A 264 -5.26 7.54 4.68
N ILE A 265 -4.64 8.69 4.96
CA ILE A 265 -3.43 9.14 4.25
C ILE A 265 -2.19 8.47 4.85
N ASN A 266 -2.01 7.20 4.59
CA ASN A 266 -0.81 6.45 4.92
C ASN A 266 -0.83 5.09 4.21
N VAL A 267 0.08 4.85 3.29
CA VAL A 267 0.17 3.58 2.56
C VAL A 267 0.69 2.43 3.43
N HIS A 268 1.43 2.74 4.52
CA HIS A 268 2.02 1.74 5.43
C HIS A 268 1.02 1.16 6.43
N TYR A 269 -0.11 0.71 5.89
CA TYR A 269 -1.13 -0.10 6.56
C TYR A 269 -1.31 -1.41 5.79
N PRO A 270 -0.33 -2.35 5.88
CA PRO A 270 -0.32 -3.57 5.07
C PRO A 270 -1.59 -4.40 5.21
N GLU A 271 -2.26 -4.32 6.35
CA GLU A 271 -3.56 -4.97 6.59
C GLU A 271 -4.68 -4.50 5.65
N MET A 272 -4.54 -3.34 5.00
CA MET A 272 -5.49 -2.82 4.02
C MET A 272 -5.05 -3.03 2.58
N TRP A 273 -3.84 -3.56 2.35
CA TRP A 273 -3.37 -3.85 1.00
C TRP A 273 -4.20 -4.95 0.34
N GLY A 274 -4.20 -4.97 -0.97
CA GLY A 274 -4.89 -5.98 -1.75
C GLY A 274 -4.24 -7.36 -1.67
N PHE A 275 -4.86 -8.33 -2.32
CA PHE A 275 -4.36 -9.69 -2.41
C PHE A 275 -3.93 -10.02 -3.84
N ILE A 276 -2.74 -10.57 -3.99
CA ILE A 276 -2.31 -11.25 -5.21
C ILE A 276 -2.47 -12.74 -4.97
N GLN A 277 -3.35 -13.41 -5.73
CA GLN A 277 -3.45 -14.87 -5.74
C GLN A 277 -2.72 -15.41 -6.95
N PHE A 278 -1.67 -16.20 -6.72
CA PHE A 278 -0.90 -16.83 -7.78
C PHE A 278 -1.65 -18.04 -8.34
N SER A 279 -1.70 -18.13 -9.67
CA SER A 279 -2.31 -19.27 -10.36
C SER A 279 -1.31 -19.91 -11.33
N SER A 280 -1.18 -21.22 -11.27
CA SER A 280 -0.38 -21.99 -12.24
C SER A 280 -1.01 -22.06 -13.64
N SER A 281 -2.29 -21.66 -13.76
CA SER A 281 -2.96 -21.48 -15.06
C SER A 281 -2.37 -20.29 -15.80
N ASP A 282 -2.33 -20.36 -17.13
CA ASP A 282 -1.99 -19.25 -18.03
C ASP A 282 -3.21 -18.37 -18.39
N GLY A 283 -4.38 -18.65 -17.82
CA GLY A 283 -5.62 -17.94 -18.11
C GLY A 283 -6.34 -18.36 -19.40
N SER A 284 -5.72 -19.14 -20.28
CA SER A 284 -6.29 -19.52 -21.58
C SER A 284 -7.49 -20.44 -21.47
N ALA A 285 -7.57 -21.25 -20.42
CA ALA A 285 -8.69 -22.18 -20.17
C ALA A 285 -9.91 -21.51 -19.51
N GLY A 286 -9.84 -20.21 -19.22
CA GLY A 286 -10.88 -19.43 -18.57
C GLY A 286 -10.43 -18.83 -17.22
N PRO A 287 -11.26 -17.95 -16.63
CA PRO A 287 -10.87 -17.22 -15.44
C PRO A 287 -10.81 -18.14 -14.20
N VAL A 288 -9.78 -17.94 -13.40
CA VAL A 288 -9.66 -18.49 -12.05
C VAL A 288 -10.37 -17.55 -11.08
N SER A 289 -11.12 -18.10 -10.13
CA SER A 289 -11.80 -17.31 -9.10
C SER A 289 -10.88 -17.03 -7.93
N PHE A 290 -10.91 -15.80 -7.42
CA PHE A 290 -10.29 -15.46 -6.14
C PHE A 290 -11.09 -16.11 -4.99
N ALA A 291 -10.37 -16.66 -4.03
CA ALA A 291 -10.97 -17.22 -2.82
C ALA A 291 -10.14 -16.75 -1.61
N MET A 292 -10.60 -15.67 -0.95
CA MET A 292 -9.92 -15.17 0.24
C MET A 292 -9.79 -16.27 1.29
N ASN A 293 -8.60 -16.36 1.89
CA ASN A 293 -8.39 -17.26 3.03
C ASN A 293 -9.35 -16.87 4.17
N PRO A 294 -10.20 -17.79 4.68
CA PRO A 294 -11.15 -17.46 5.74
C PRO A 294 -10.53 -16.93 7.05
N ASP A 295 -9.25 -17.20 7.28
CA ASP A 295 -8.52 -16.67 8.44
C ASP A 295 -8.23 -15.16 8.31
N GLU A 296 -8.38 -14.55 7.12
CA GLU A 296 -8.18 -13.10 6.94
C GLU A 296 -9.26 -12.25 7.64
N ASP A 297 -10.51 -12.71 7.69
CA ASP A 297 -11.55 -12.06 8.48
C ASP A 297 -11.23 -12.09 9.98
N ILE A 298 -10.60 -13.17 10.46
CA ILE A 298 -10.17 -13.33 11.85
C ILE A 298 -8.96 -12.42 12.12
N LYS A 299 -8.00 -12.35 11.19
CA LYS A 299 -6.89 -11.37 11.27
C LYS A 299 -7.43 -9.96 11.36
N TRP A 300 -8.45 -9.63 10.55
CA TRP A 300 -9.07 -8.30 10.59
C TRP A 300 -9.78 -8.02 11.92
N GLU A 301 -10.52 -8.97 12.49
CA GLU A 301 -11.12 -8.81 13.81
C GLU A 301 -10.03 -8.52 14.87
N LEU A 302 -8.94 -9.29 14.87
CA LEU A 302 -7.80 -9.04 15.75
C LEU A 302 -7.11 -7.71 15.47
N ARG A 303 -7.12 -7.24 14.21
CA ARG A 303 -6.60 -5.91 13.85
C ARG A 303 -7.46 -4.80 14.48
N THR A 304 -8.78 -4.93 14.51
CA THR A 304 -9.65 -3.97 15.22
C THR A 304 -9.39 -3.97 16.72
N LEU A 305 -9.09 -5.13 17.29
CA LEU A 305 -8.63 -5.24 18.68
C LEU A 305 -7.31 -4.51 18.91
N TYR A 306 -6.34 -4.64 17.99
CA TYR A 306 -5.06 -3.93 18.07
C TYR A 306 -5.26 -2.41 18.07
N TYR A 307 -6.10 -1.84 17.21
CA TYR A 307 -6.42 -0.41 17.21
C TYR A 307 -7.04 0.03 18.55
N ALA A 308 -7.97 -0.75 19.07
CA ALA A 308 -8.61 -0.48 20.36
C ALA A 308 -7.61 -0.58 21.53
N GLN A 309 -6.68 -1.54 21.51
CA GLN A 309 -5.60 -1.66 22.48
C GLN A 309 -4.68 -0.46 22.50
N ARG A 310 -4.32 0.06 21.29
CA ARG A 310 -3.50 1.28 21.16
C ARG A 310 -4.21 2.49 21.80
N ALA A 311 -5.50 2.66 21.53
CA ALA A 311 -6.30 3.74 22.08
C ALA A 311 -6.50 3.58 23.61
N TYR A 312 -6.73 2.36 24.08
CA TYR A 312 -6.87 2.07 25.51
C TYR A 312 -5.55 2.34 26.26
N ALA A 313 -4.42 1.87 25.71
CA ALA A 313 -3.12 2.03 26.36
C ALA A 313 -2.68 3.50 26.42
N ASP A 314 -3.00 4.29 25.38
CA ASP A 314 -2.74 5.73 25.34
C ASP A 314 -3.45 6.47 26.50
N GLU A 315 -4.66 6.07 26.87
CA GLU A 315 -5.42 6.70 27.96
C GLU A 315 -5.13 6.13 29.33
N ASN A 316 -4.82 4.82 29.42
CA ASN A 316 -4.77 4.10 30.71
C ASN A 316 -3.36 3.71 31.16
N GLY A 317 -2.32 3.93 30.32
CA GLY A 317 -0.92 3.56 30.61
C GLY A 317 -0.72 2.05 30.82
N ARG A 318 -1.54 1.22 30.18
CA ARG A 318 -1.45 -0.25 30.20
C ARG A 318 -2.37 -0.84 29.14
N TYR A 319 -2.09 -2.05 28.69
CA TYR A 319 -2.98 -2.81 27.82
C TYR A 319 -4.18 -3.41 28.55
N ALA A 320 -5.30 -3.58 27.86
CA ALA A 320 -6.51 -4.20 28.40
C ALA A 320 -6.40 -5.73 28.38
N GLY A 321 -6.61 -6.38 29.51
CA GLY A 321 -6.61 -7.85 29.63
C GLY A 321 -7.98 -8.51 29.36
N ARG A 322 -8.99 -7.75 28.89
CA ARG A 322 -10.33 -8.25 28.56
C ARG A 322 -10.93 -7.48 27.41
N ALA A 323 -11.58 -8.17 26.51
CA ALA A 323 -12.25 -7.60 25.33
C ALA A 323 -13.30 -6.54 25.69
N SER A 324 -14.06 -6.74 26.81
CA SER A 324 -15.09 -5.81 27.26
C SER A 324 -14.57 -4.40 27.62
N LEU A 325 -13.28 -4.27 27.96
CA LEU A 325 -12.65 -2.96 28.17
C LEU A 325 -12.35 -2.21 26.88
N LEU A 326 -12.34 -2.92 25.76
CA LEU A 326 -12.01 -2.38 24.44
C LEU A 326 -13.23 -1.94 23.64
N GLU A 327 -14.44 -2.30 24.08
CA GLU A 327 -15.70 -1.94 23.40
C GLU A 327 -15.87 -0.42 23.27
N ALA A 328 -15.51 0.33 24.32
CA ALA A 328 -15.54 1.80 24.31
C ALA A 328 -14.51 2.43 23.35
N TYR A 329 -13.55 1.64 22.87
CA TYR A 329 -12.47 2.03 21.96
C TYR A 329 -12.68 1.48 20.54
N GLY A 330 -13.89 0.95 20.25
CA GLY A 330 -14.30 0.55 18.90
C GLY A 330 -14.15 -0.95 18.58
N TYR A 331 -13.59 -1.76 19.48
CA TYR A 331 -13.55 -3.21 19.28
C TYR A 331 -14.92 -3.85 19.55
N LYS A 332 -15.33 -4.75 18.66
CA LYS A 332 -16.52 -5.59 18.86
C LYS A 332 -16.17 -7.01 18.44
N ALA A 333 -16.27 -7.95 19.38
CA ALA A 333 -16.14 -9.37 19.05
C ALA A 333 -17.29 -9.80 18.14
N ALA A 334 -16.99 -10.62 17.12
CA ALA A 334 -18.01 -11.19 16.26
C ALA A 334 -18.77 -12.30 16.99
N ASP A 335 -18.20 -13.48 17.11
CA ASP A 335 -18.86 -14.66 17.70
C ASP A 335 -18.13 -15.17 18.94
N THR A 336 -16.81 -15.08 18.98
CA THR A 336 -15.95 -15.63 20.03
C THR A 336 -15.14 -14.52 20.69
N LEU A 337 -15.09 -14.50 22.02
CA LEU A 337 -14.22 -13.55 22.71
C LEU A 337 -12.75 -13.96 22.56
N PRO A 338 -11.86 -13.03 22.21
CA PRO A 338 -10.43 -13.32 22.14
C PRO A 338 -9.88 -13.61 23.54
N GLU A 339 -8.94 -14.54 23.62
CA GLU A 339 -8.05 -14.63 24.75
C GLU A 339 -7.01 -13.51 24.64
N ILE A 340 -6.80 -12.77 25.73
CA ILE A 340 -5.84 -11.65 25.79
C ILE A 340 -4.90 -11.87 26.96
N LEU A 341 -3.61 -12.08 26.66
CA LEU A 341 -2.55 -12.23 27.64
C LEU A 341 -1.71 -10.95 27.66
N VAL A 342 -1.68 -10.26 28.79
CA VAL A 342 -1.00 -8.96 28.94
C VAL A 342 0.24 -9.10 29.80
N THR A 343 1.30 -8.43 29.38
CA THR A 343 2.54 -8.21 30.15
C THR A 343 2.71 -6.73 30.48
N MET A 344 3.79 -6.37 31.16
CA MET A 344 4.09 -4.94 31.41
C MET A 344 4.40 -4.15 30.13
N SER A 345 4.94 -4.80 29.09
CA SER A 345 5.43 -4.12 27.89
C SER A 345 4.66 -4.47 26.61
N GLY A 346 3.68 -5.38 26.67
CA GLY A 346 2.97 -5.82 25.48
C GLY A 346 1.79 -6.73 25.82
N TYR A 347 1.18 -7.25 24.76
CA TYR A 347 0.13 -8.28 24.86
C TYR A 347 0.21 -9.22 23.65
N GLU A 348 -0.41 -10.36 23.81
CA GLU A 348 -0.84 -11.24 22.72
C GLU A 348 -2.33 -11.49 22.85
N ALA A 349 -3.03 -11.53 21.72
CA ALA A 349 -4.43 -11.90 21.66
C ALA A 349 -4.63 -12.95 20.58
N ASN A 350 -5.58 -13.86 20.76
CA ASN A 350 -5.87 -14.90 19.78
C ASN A 350 -7.35 -15.20 19.66
N LEU A 351 -7.70 -15.72 18.48
CA LEU A 351 -9.00 -16.30 18.14
C LEU A 351 -8.78 -17.65 17.43
N PRO A 352 -9.72 -18.60 17.51
CA PRO A 352 -9.65 -19.83 16.74
C PRO A 352 -9.60 -19.54 15.23
N THR A 353 -8.84 -20.33 14.46
CA THR A 353 -8.90 -20.33 12.99
C THR A 353 -10.31 -20.69 12.49
N ALA A 354 -10.64 -20.33 11.26
CA ALA A 354 -11.96 -20.61 10.67
C ALA A 354 -12.29 -22.10 10.68
N ASP A 355 -11.30 -22.98 10.47
CA ASP A 355 -11.45 -24.45 10.55
C ASP A 355 -11.38 -24.99 12.00
N LYS A 356 -11.14 -24.13 12.98
CA LYS A 356 -10.97 -24.48 14.40
C LYS A 356 -9.82 -25.46 14.69
N ALA A 357 -8.89 -25.62 13.76
CA ALA A 357 -7.75 -26.51 13.91
C ALA A 357 -6.52 -25.81 14.52
N GLY A 358 -6.61 -24.51 14.79
CA GLY A 358 -5.54 -23.71 15.35
C GLY A 358 -6.02 -22.36 15.84
N TYR A 359 -5.09 -21.42 15.95
CA TYR A 359 -5.37 -20.06 16.42
C TYR A 359 -4.67 -19.04 15.54
N VAL A 360 -5.35 -17.95 15.28
CA VAL A 360 -4.78 -16.70 14.72
C VAL A 360 -4.40 -15.82 15.90
N TYR A 361 -3.20 -15.28 15.88
CA TYR A 361 -2.66 -14.41 16.94
C TYR A 361 -2.42 -13.01 16.38
N ILE A 362 -2.43 -12.04 17.31
CA ILE A 362 -1.90 -10.70 17.10
C ILE A 362 -1.15 -10.26 18.37
N ASN A 363 -0.07 -9.51 18.21
CA ASN A 363 0.67 -8.94 19.33
C ASN A 363 0.58 -7.40 19.39
N SER A 364 1.24 -6.83 20.37
CA SER A 364 1.23 -5.38 20.62
C SER A 364 1.94 -4.54 19.53
N SER A 365 2.73 -5.16 18.64
CA SER A 365 3.28 -4.50 17.45
C SER A 365 2.39 -4.64 16.22
N GLY A 366 1.24 -5.28 16.37
CA GLY A 366 0.33 -5.51 15.26
C GLY A 366 0.69 -6.69 14.36
N ARG A 367 1.74 -7.45 14.65
CA ARG A 367 2.09 -8.65 13.89
C ARG A 367 1.03 -9.73 14.07
N THR A 368 0.63 -10.38 12.99
CA THR A 368 -0.30 -11.51 13.01
C THR A 368 0.39 -12.80 12.57
N TRP A 369 0.01 -13.93 13.19
CA TRP A 369 0.49 -15.26 12.76
C TRP A 369 -0.53 -16.34 13.10
N ILE A 370 -0.37 -17.50 12.50
CA ILE A 370 -1.25 -18.66 12.73
C ILE A 370 -0.42 -19.77 13.34
N THR A 371 -0.97 -20.41 14.39
CA THR A 371 -0.44 -21.66 14.90
C THR A 371 -1.45 -22.78 14.70
N ARG A 372 -0.96 -23.93 14.25
CA ARG A 372 -1.73 -25.17 14.20
C ARG A 372 -0.99 -26.25 15.01
N PRO A 373 -1.68 -27.12 15.76
CA PRO A 373 -1.03 -28.28 16.39
C PRO A 373 -0.29 -29.05 15.29
N GLU A 374 0.92 -29.49 15.59
CA GLU A 374 1.58 -30.44 14.70
C GLU A 374 0.64 -31.62 14.53
N SER A 375 0.26 -31.92 13.27
CA SER A 375 -0.43 -33.17 12.95
C SER A 375 0.46 -34.31 13.45
N GLY A 376 0.04 -34.96 14.52
CA GLY A 376 0.84 -35.96 15.21
C GLY A 376 1.42 -36.96 14.21
N LYS A 377 2.77 -37.10 14.26
CA LYS A 377 3.50 -38.17 13.58
C LYS A 377 3.11 -39.50 14.19
#